data_939d117111da0d224637f8f4cec6a33f
#
_entry.id   939d117111da0d224637f8f4cec6a33f
#
_cell.length_a   1.000
_cell.length_b   1.000
_cell.length_c   1.000
_cell.angle_alpha   90.00
_cell.angle_beta   90.00
_cell.angle_gamma   90.00
#
_symmetry.space_group_name_H-M   'P 1'
#
loop_
_entity.id
_entity.type
_entity.pdbx_description
1 polymer ?
#
loop_
_entity_poly.entity_id
_entity_poly.type
_entity_poly.pdbx_seq_one_letter_code
_entity_poly.pdbx_strand_id
1 'polypeptide(L)'
;GPTHDDITSLCIAKAFGVELEINSGALGILKEYYKDGELTDARMKMTKMPVGSELIENPVSRAPGFKMDNVFVLAGIPSIMQGMLEGARKHLTVGEVVKSKSIDVFTPESNVADALNGLQNKYSEVEIGSYPFNKENRFGTSVVMRSSDAVRLDKCESDLKELMKNYDTKY
;
A
#
# COMPACT_ATOMS: atom_id res chain seq x y z
N GLY A 1 16.50 9.45 3.56
CA GLY A 1 16.57 10.90 3.27
C GLY A 1 17.84 11.56 3.79
N PRO A 2 18.08 12.83 3.46
CA PRO A 2 19.30 13.56 3.84
C PRO A 2 19.28 14.06 5.29
N THR A 3 18.15 14.01 5.98
CA THR A 3 17.99 14.57 7.32
C THR A 3 18.66 13.71 8.40
N HIS A 4 19.00 14.32 9.54
CA HIS A 4 19.75 13.65 10.62
C HIS A 4 18.94 12.55 11.31
N ASP A 5 17.64 12.69 11.35
CA ASP A 5 16.66 11.80 11.99
C ASP A 5 16.22 10.62 11.10
N ASP A 6 16.55 10.65 9.80
CA ASP A 6 16.23 9.52 8.91
C ASP A 6 17.17 8.34 9.18
N ILE A 7 16.61 7.30 9.78
CA ILE A 7 17.27 6.03 10.09
C ILE A 7 16.74 4.87 9.25
N THR A 8 15.90 5.12 8.25
CA THR A 8 15.17 4.09 7.47
C THR A 8 16.12 3.05 6.89
N SER A 9 17.14 3.46 6.11
CA SER A 9 18.08 2.52 5.49
C SER A 9 18.84 1.67 6.52
N LEU A 10 19.21 2.29 7.66
CA LEU A 10 19.89 1.57 8.75
C LEU A 10 18.96 0.52 9.39
N CYS A 11 17.69 0.86 9.62
CA CYS A 11 16.71 -0.07 10.19
C CYS A 11 16.45 -1.25 9.25
N ILE A 12 16.35 -1.00 7.94
CA ILE A 12 16.19 -2.07 6.95
C ILE A 12 17.43 -2.96 6.91
N ALA A 13 18.64 -2.39 6.86
CA ALA A 13 19.87 -3.17 6.90
C ALA A 13 19.93 -4.10 8.13
N LYS A 14 19.58 -3.56 9.31
CA LYS A 14 19.50 -4.35 10.56
C LYS A 14 18.43 -5.45 10.48
N ALA A 15 17.26 -5.17 9.94
CA ALA A 15 16.18 -6.14 9.82
C ALA A 15 16.55 -7.34 8.93
N PHE A 16 17.35 -7.09 7.88
CA PHE A 16 17.84 -8.12 6.98
C PHE A 16 19.23 -8.71 7.37
N GLY A 17 19.82 -8.22 8.46
CA GLY A 17 21.12 -8.71 8.93
C GLY A 17 22.28 -8.41 7.98
N VAL A 18 22.22 -7.33 7.23
CA VAL A 18 23.23 -6.91 6.25
C VAL A 18 23.86 -5.57 6.62
N GLU A 19 25.06 -5.31 6.08
CA GLU A 19 25.73 -4.02 6.26
C GLU A 19 25.07 -2.89 5.47
N LEU A 20 25.27 -1.65 5.95
CA LEU A 20 24.85 -0.43 5.27
C LEU A 20 26.06 0.22 4.61
N GLU A 21 26.13 0.22 3.29
CA GLU A 21 27.28 0.73 2.53
C GLU A 21 26.85 1.79 1.50
N ILE A 22 27.87 2.51 0.98
CA ILE A 22 27.65 3.42 -0.16
C ILE A 22 27.39 2.59 -1.40
N ASN A 23 26.19 2.69 -1.95
CA ASN A 23 25.83 2.06 -3.22
C ASN A 23 26.45 2.88 -4.39
N SER A 24 27.29 2.25 -5.19
CA SER A 24 28.02 2.91 -6.29
C SER A 24 27.09 3.47 -7.37
N GLY A 25 25.96 2.77 -7.67
CA GLY A 25 24.96 3.24 -8.62
C GLY A 25 24.24 4.48 -8.12
N ALA A 26 23.80 4.48 -6.85
CA ALA A 26 23.19 5.65 -6.23
C ALA A 26 24.14 6.85 -6.19
N LEU A 27 25.42 6.59 -5.87
CA LEU A 27 26.44 7.62 -5.88
C LEU A 27 26.67 8.18 -7.28
N GLY A 28 26.70 7.35 -8.31
CA GLY A 28 26.82 7.78 -9.71
C GLY A 28 25.69 8.71 -10.12
N ILE A 29 24.43 8.32 -9.82
CA ILE A 29 23.24 9.11 -10.12
C ILE A 29 23.30 10.48 -9.43
N LEU A 30 23.68 10.54 -8.15
CA LEU A 30 23.71 11.79 -7.42
C LEU A 30 24.89 12.70 -7.85
N LYS A 31 26.03 12.13 -8.22
CA LYS A 31 27.15 12.90 -8.79
C LYS A 31 26.81 13.51 -10.16
N GLU A 32 26.03 12.82 -10.96
CA GLU A 32 25.54 13.36 -12.25
C GLU A 32 24.50 14.46 -12.06
N TYR A 33 23.65 14.32 -11.06
CA TYR A 33 22.56 15.27 -10.80
C TYR A 33 23.00 16.55 -10.11
N TYR A 34 23.91 16.45 -9.12
CA TYR A 34 24.41 17.58 -8.37
C TYR A 34 25.70 18.11 -9.02
N LYS A 35 25.79 19.44 -9.16
CA LYS A 35 27.02 20.11 -9.61
C LYS A 35 28.14 19.93 -8.61
N ASP A 36 29.38 20.20 -9.07
CA ASP A 36 30.54 20.14 -8.22
C ASP A 36 30.36 21.02 -6.97
N GLY A 37 30.62 20.44 -5.81
CA GLY A 37 30.44 21.06 -4.50
C GLY A 37 29.04 21.05 -3.91
N GLU A 38 28.02 20.63 -4.65
CA GLU A 38 26.64 20.52 -4.15
C GLU A 38 26.31 19.18 -3.48
N LEU A 39 27.13 18.15 -3.69
CA LEU A 39 26.97 16.84 -3.06
C LEU A 39 27.54 16.86 -1.63
N THR A 40 26.79 17.44 -0.71
CA THR A 40 27.15 17.56 0.71
C THR A 40 27.11 16.20 1.43
N ASP A 41 27.70 16.11 2.63
CA ASP A 41 27.63 14.91 3.47
C ASP A 41 26.18 14.46 3.76
N ALA A 42 25.27 15.43 3.95
CA ALA A 42 23.84 15.14 4.12
C ALA A 42 23.25 14.47 2.87
N ARG A 43 23.61 14.93 1.67
CA ARG A 43 23.17 14.32 0.41
C ARG A 43 23.85 12.99 0.17
N MET A 44 25.13 12.84 0.54
CA MET A 44 25.87 11.58 0.50
C MET A 44 25.20 10.48 1.35
N LYS A 45 24.52 10.84 2.44
CA LYS A 45 23.74 9.89 3.25
C LYS A 45 22.71 9.12 2.43
N MET A 46 22.11 9.73 1.39
CA MET A 46 21.14 9.10 0.50
C MET A 46 21.73 7.99 -0.40
N THR A 47 23.04 7.89 -0.49
CA THR A 47 23.72 6.82 -1.22
C THR A 47 23.93 5.57 -0.35
N LYS A 48 23.77 5.67 0.98
CA LYS A 48 23.95 4.55 1.90
C LYS A 48 22.71 3.65 1.86
N MET A 49 22.91 2.42 1.44
CA MET A 49 21.85 1.43 1.25
C MET A 49 22.28 0.07 1.80
N PRO A 50 21.34 -0.81 2.16
CA PRO A 50 21.66 -2.18 2.55
C PRO A 50 22.39 -2.92 1.43
N VAL A 51 23.42 -3.65 1.77
CA VAL A 51 24.17 -4.50 0.80
C VAL A 51 23.22 -5.49 0.15
N GLY A 52 23.27 -5.61 -1.17
CA GLY A 52 22.41 -6.49 -1.95
C GLY A 52 21.05 -5.87 -2.34
N SER A 53 20.79 -4.62 -1.95
CA SER A 53 19.57 -3.94 -2.39
C SER A 53 19.62 -3.54 -3.87
N GLU A 54 18.47 -3.55 -4.54
CA GLU A 54 18.27 -3.08 -5.91
C GLU A 54 17.77 -1.63 -5.90
N LEU A 55 18.24 -0.81 -6.85
CA LEU A 55 17.82 0.60 -6.94
C LEU A 55 16.40 0.72 -7.52
N ILE A 56 15.62 1.64 -6.94
CA ILE A 56 14.34 2.10 -7.48
C ILE A 56 14.54 3.51 -8.01
N GLU A 57 14.24 3.71 -9.29
CA GLU A 57 14.37 4.99 -9.96
C GLU A 57 13.50 6.06 -9.32
N ASN A 58 14.07 7.27 -9.16
CA ASN A 58 13.36 8.47 -8.75
C ASN A 58 13.44 9.53 -9.85
N PRO A 59 12.40 9.65 -10.68
CA PRO A 59 12.41 10.59 -11.80
C PRO A 59 12.27 12.05 -11.35
N VAL A 60 11.86 12.32 -10.11
CA VAL A 60 11.57 13.67 -9.62
C VAL A 60 12.81 14.34 -9.01
N SER A 61 13.45 13.70 -8.02
CA SER A 61 14.59 14.31 -7.31
C SER A 61 15.90 13.55 -7.54
N ARG A 62 15.92 12.57 -8.41
CA ARG A 62 17.07 11.71 -8.78
C ARG A 62 17.65 10.88 -7.64
N ALA A 63 17.42 11.22 -6.38
CA ALA A 63 17.85 10.39 -5.25
C ALA A 63 17.07 9.07 -5.24
N PRO A 64 17.69 7.91 -5.62
CA PRO A 64 16.97 6.68 -5.79
C PRO A 64 16.47 6.12 -4.46
N GLY A 65 15.37 5.36 -4.53
CA GLY A 65 14.98 4.44 -3.49
C GLY A 65 15.68 3.09 -3.66
N PHE A 66 15.27 2.11 -2.86
CA PHE A 66 15.80 0.76 -3.01
C PHE A 66 14.74 -0.30 -2.67
N LYS A 67 14.96 -1.49 -3.21
CA LYS A 67 14.23 -2.71 -2.88
C LYS A 67 15.19 -3.69 -2.20
N MET A 68 14.73 -4.30 -1.12
CA MET A 68 15.42 -5.40 -0.44
C MET A 68 14.40 -6.52 -0.25
N ASP A 69 14.55 -7.61 -0.98
CA ASP A 69 13.59 -8.71 -1.06
C ASP A 69 12.17 -8.20 -1.40
N ASN A 70 11.20 -8.30 -0.50
CA ASN A 70 9.83 -7.82 -0.66
C ASN A 70 9.57 -6.43 -0.05
N VAL A 71 10.60 -5.75 0.44
CA VAL A 71 10.51 -4.41 1.04
C VAL A 71 10.96 -3.35 0.05
N PHE A 72 10.11 -2.34 -0.17
CA PHE A 72 10.36 -1.21 -1.04
C PHE A 72 10.50 0.06 -0.21
N VAL A 73 11.61 0.76 -0.34
CA VAL A 73 11.87 2.02 0.37
C VAL A 73 11.89 3.15 -0.63
N LEU A 74 10.93 4.05 -0.49
CA LEU A 74 10.71 5.20 -1.36
C LEU A 74 10.91 6.51 -0.59
N ALA A 75 10.95 7.64 -1.30
CA ALA A 75 11.01 8.95 -0.66
C ALA A 75 9.77 9.24 0.19
N GLY A 76 9.95 9.93 1.32
CA GLY A 76 8.85 10.28 2.23
C GLY A 76 7.96 11.44 1.74
N ILE A 77 8.38 12.21 0.73
CA ILE A 77 7.59 13.30 0.16
C ILE A 77 6.53 12.71 -0.79
N PRO A 78 5.22 12.94 -0.56
CA PRO A 78 4.15 12.26 -1.30
C PRO A 78 4.25 12.37 -2.82
N SER A 79 4.54 13.55 -3.36
CA SER A 79 4.67 13.76 -4.81
C SER A 79 5.87 13.01 -5.41
N ILE A 80 6.97 12.91 -4.67
CA ILE A 80 8.17 12.15 -5.09
C ILE A 80 7.86 10.65 -5.02
N MET A 81 7.28 10.18 -3.91
CA MET A 81 6.88 8.79 -3.74
C MET A 81 5.96 8.32 -4.87
N GLN A 82 4.96 9.12 -5.23
CA GLN A 82 4.05 8.84 -6.35
C GLN A 82 4.80 8.71 -7.68
N GLY A 83 5.78 9.59 -7.94
CA GLY A 83 6.63 9.51 -9.13
C GLY A 83 7.52 8.25 -9.16
N MET A 84 7.90 7.71 -8.00
CA MET A 84 8.71 6.49 -7.87
C MET A 84 7.89 5.20 -7.99
N LEU A 85 6.57 5.25 -7.83
CA LEU A 85 5.70 4.04 -7.86
C LEU A 85 5.81 3.25 -9.17
N GLU A 86 5.94 3.92 -10.31
CA GLU A 86 6.12 3.22 -11.60
C GLU A 86 7.47 2.47 -11.66
N GLY A 87 8.51 3.02 -11.04
CA GLY A 87 9.79 2.32 -10.88
C GLY A 87 9.65 1.10 -9.96
N ALA A 88 8.98 1.26 -8.82
CA ALA A 88 8.72 0.17 -7.89
C ALA A 88 7.84 -0.93 -8.51
N ARG A 89 6.83 -0.55 -9.31
CA ARG A 89 5.91 -1.48 -9.98
C ARG A 89 6.61 -2.52 -10.85
N LYS A 90 7.73 -2.16 -11.49
CA LYS A 90 8.52 -3.09 -12.32
C LYS A 90 9.08 -4.29 -11.53
N HIS A 91 9.21 -4.14 -10.22
CA HIS A 91 9.72 -5.18 -9.31
C HIS A 91 8.62 -5.97 -8.61
N LEU A 92 7.33 -5.63 -8.83
CA LEU A 92 6.21 -6.33 -8.23
C LEU A 92 5.88 -7.58 -9.03
N THR A 93 5.68 -8.69 -8.33
CA THR A 93 5.09 -9.89 -8.94
C THR A 93 3.60 -9.65 -9.11
N VAL A 94 3.07 -9.94 -10.28
CA VAL A 94 1.62 -9.84 -10.55
C VAL A 94 0.92 -10.93 -9.73
N GLY A 95 0.05 -10.52 -8.81
CA GLY A 95 -0.85 -11.41 -8.09
C GLY A 95 -2.18 -11.60 -8.82
N GLU A 96 -3.06 -12.42 -8.25
CA GLU A 96 -4.44 -12.51 -8.72
C GLU A 96 -5.17 -11.17 -8.54
N VAL A 97 -5.99 -10.83 -9.53
CA VAL A 97 -6.79 -9.60 -9.46
C VAL A 97 -7.95 -9.81 -8.48
N VAL A 98 -7.85 -9.19 -7.31
CA VAL A 98 -8.94 -9.18 -6.34
C VAL A 98 -9.94 -8.10 -6.73
N LYS A 99 -11.20 -8.51 -6.98
CA LYS A 99 -12.31 -7.60 -7.21
C LYS A 99 -12.95 -7.21 -5.88
N SER A 100 -13.47 -5.99 -5.81
CA SER A 100 -14.15 -5.47 -4.63
C SER A 100 -15.53 -4.94 -5.01
N LYS A 101 -16.52 -5.19 -4.14
CA LYS A 101 -17.87 -4.60 -4.21
C LYS A 101 -18.24 -4.10 -2.84
N SER A 102 -19.05 -3.03 -2.78
CA SER A 102 -19.50 -2.45 -1.51
C SER A 102 -20.97 -2.09 -1.55
N ILE A 103 -21.62 -2.20 -0.39
CA ILE A 103 -23.00 -1.78 -0.16
C ILE A 103 -23.01 -0.96 1.13
N ASP A 104 -23.48 0.27 1.04
CA ASP A 104 -23.72 1.10 2.22
C ASP A 104 -25.12 0.81 2.79
N VAL A 105 -25.18 0.39 4.03
CA VAL A 105 -26.43 0.10 4.76
C VAL A 105 -26.59 1.13 5.88
N PHE A 106 -27.67 1.90 5.88
CA PHE A 106 -27.90 2.96 6.87
C PHE A 106 -28.45 2.40 8.18
N THR A 107 -27.64 1.58 8.83
CA THR A 107 -27.91 1.01 10.16
C THR A 107 -26.57 0.80 10.90
N PRO A 108 -26.60 0.80 12.26
CA PRO A 108 -25.42 0.44 13.06
C PRO A 108 -24.90 -0.96 12.72
N GLU A 109 -23.60 -1.13 12.77
CA GLU A 109 -22.91 -2.39 12.48
C GLU A 109 -23.43 -3.58 13.32
N SER A 110 -23.76 -3.33 14.59
CA SER A 110 -24.32 -4.34 15.48
C SER A 110 -25.61 -4.99 14.99
N ASN A 111 -26.41 -4.27 14.17
CA ASN A 111 -27.67 -4.77 13.67
C ASN A 111 -27.50 -5.75 12.50
N VAL A 112 -26.35 -5.73 11.84
CA VAL A 112 -26.05 -6.57 10.66
C VAL A 112 -24.98 -7.62 10.96
N ALA A 113 -24.33 -7.59 12.13
CA ALA A 113 -23.21 -8.45 12.48
C ALA A 113 -23.51 -9.94 12.34
N ASP A 114 -24.64 -10.43 12.87
CA ASP A 114 -25.02 -11.84 12.78
C ASP A 114 -25.30 -12.27 11.33
N ALA A 115 -25.96 -11.43 10.54
CA ALA A 115 -26.22 -11.68 9.13
C ALA A 115 -24.90 -11.74 8.33
N LEU A 116 -23.97 -10.84 8.59
CA LEU A 116 -22.65 -10.83 7.96
C LEU A 116 -21.81 -12.04 8.35
N ASN A 117 -21.86 -12.47 9.60
CA ASN A 117 -21.21 -13.69 10.05
C ASN A 117 -21.76 -14.94 9.34
N GLY A 118 -23.08 -15.04 9.22
CA GLY A 118 -23.72 -16.09 8.43
C GLY A 118 -23.29 -16.10 6.96
N LEU A 119 -23.21 -14.89 6.36
CA LEU A 119 -22.77 -14.73 4.97
C LEU A 119 -21.29 -15.11 4.80
N GLN A 120 -20.41 -14.68 5.72
CA GLN A 120 -18.99 -15.04 5.73
C GLN A 120 -18.78 -16.56 5.80
N ASN A 121 -19.56 -17.26 6.64
CA ASN A 121 -19.50 -18.71 6.76
C ASN A 121 -19.96 -19.41 5.47
N LYS A 122 -20.91 -18.83 4.74
CA LYS A 122 -21.40 -19.35 3.44
C LYS A 122 -20.42 -19.14 2.30
N TYR A 123 -19.64 -18.04 2.34
CA TYR A 123 -18.71 -17.62 1.30
C TYR A 123 -17.30 -17.46 1.88
N SER A 124 -16.66 -18.58 2.25
CA SER A 124 -15.32 -18.58 2.84
C SER A 124 -14.23 -18.01 1.93
N GLU A 125 -14.45 -18.04 0.62
CA GLU A 125 -13.57 -17.50 -0.42
C GLU A 125 -13.81 -16.02 -0.74
N VAL A 126 -14.80 -15.40 -0.10
CA VAL A 126 -15.06 -13.95 -0.18
C VAL A 126 -14.74 -13.31 1.16
N GLU A 127 -13.80 -12.40 1.17
CA GLU A 127 -13.50 -11.60 2.36
C GLU A 127 -14.61 -10.54 2.54
N ILE A 128 -15.28 -10.55 3.68
CA ILE A 128 -16.36 -9.60 4.00
C ILE A 128 -15.91 -8.74 5.18
N GLY A 129 -15.79 -7.43 4.94
CA GLY A 129 -15.49 -6.44 5.98
C GLY A 129 -16.65 -5.47 6.17
N SER A 130 -16.84 -5.00 7.41
CA SER A 130 -17.82 -3.97 7.76
C SER A 130 -17.11 -2.75 8.32
N TYR A 131 -17.50 -1.55 7.86
CA TYR A 131 -16.86 -0.29 8.18
C TYR A 131 -17.93 0.74 8.55
N PRO A 132 -18.05 1.13 9.82
CA PRO A 132 -18.96 2.17 10.25
C PRO A 132 -18.65 3.51 9.56
N PHE A 133 -19.67 4.25 9.16
CA PHE A 133 -19.52 5.57 8.59
C PHE A 133 -20.56 6.56 9.13
N ASN A 134 -20.26 7.85 8.96
CA ASN A 134 -21.21 8.94 9.12
C ASN A 134 -21.14 9.82 7.85
N LYS A 135 -22.15 9.73 7.00
CA LYS A 135 -22.24 10.49 5.75
C LYS A 135 -23.53 11.33 5.79
N GLU A 136 -23.43 12.62 5.53
CA GLU A 136 -24.58 13.52 5.46
C GLU A 136 -25.47 13.47 6.73
N ASN A 137 -24.86 13.42 7.91
CA ASN A 137 -25.53 13.25 9.21
C ASN A 137 -26.33 11.93 9.36
N ARG A 138 -26.04 10.92 8.54
CA ARG A 138 -26.61 9.58 8.63
C ARG A 138 -25.53 8.57 8.99
N PHE A 139 -25.77 7.84 10.06
CA PHE A 139 -24.92 6.73 10.44
C PHE A 139 -25.25 5.49 9.61
N GLY A 140 -24.23 4.72 9.30
CA GLY A 140 -24.39 3.47 8.57
C GLY A 140 -23.15 2.60 8.63
N THR A 141 -23.22 1.48 7.94
CA THR A 141 -22.16 0.50 7.80
C THR A 141 -21.91 0.22 6.31
N SER A 142 -20.69 0.44 5.85
CA SER A 142 -20.25 0.04 4.50
C SER A 142 -19.78 -1.40 4.56
N VAL A 143 -20.50 -2.30 3.90
CA VAL A 143 -20.13 -3.71 3.78
C VAL A 143 -19.32 -3.88 2.50
N VAL A 144 -18.06 -4.28 2.64
CA VAL A 144 -17.12 -4.45 1.53
C VAL A 144 -16.81 -5.93 1.37
N MET A 145 -17.03 -6.44 0.17
CA MET A 145 -16.74 -7.83 -0.22
C MET A 145 -15.58 -7.86 -1.21
N ARG A 146 -14.64 -8.78 -1.02
CA ARG A 146 -13.48 -8.95 -1.89
C ARG A 146 -13.25 -10.42 -2.23
N SER A 147 -12.97 -10.72 -3.50
CA SER A 147 -12.58 -12.05 -3.94
C SER A 147 -11.87 -12.00 -5.30
N SER A 148 -10.99 -12.96 -5.56
CA SER A 148 -10.47 -13.23 -6.92
C SER A 148 -11.50 -14.01 -7.77
N ASP A 149 -12.45 -14.73 -7.14
CA ASP A 149 -13.57 -15.38 -7.82
C ASP A 149 -14.74 -14.41 -8.03
N ALA A 150 -14.86 -13.90 -9.26
CA ALA A 150 -15.92 -12.96 -9.62
C ALA A 150 -17.33 -13.57 -9.50
N VAL A 151 -17.48 -14.86 -9.78
CA VAL A 151 -18.81 -15.54 -9.74
C VAL A 151 -19.27 -15.67 -8.29
N ARG A 152 -18.36 -16.02 -7.39
CA ARG A 152 -18.65 -16.10 -5.96
C ARG A 152 -18.92 -14.73 -5.37
N LEU A 153 -18.16 -13.71 -5.79
CA LEU A 153 -18.37 -12.32 -5.38
C LEU A 153 -19.77 -11.82 -5.79
N ASP A 154 -20.20 -12.10 -7.04
CA ASP A 154 -21.52 -11.70 -7.53
C ASP A 154 -22.67 -12.37 -6.76
N LYS A 155 -22.51 -13.66 -6.45
CA LYS A 155 -23.49 -14.41 -5.63
C LYS A 155 -23.56 -13.87 -4.20
N CYS A 156 -22.40 -13.62 -3.60
CA CYS A 156 -22.31 -13.05 -2.25
C CYS A 156 -22.99 -11.67 -2.18
N GLU A 157 -22.75 -10.81 -3.19
CA GLU A 157 -23.41 -9.52 -3.30
C GLU A 157 -24.94 -9.65 -3.40
N SER A 158 -25.42 -10.58 -4.21
CA SER A 158 -26.86 -10.83 -4.38
C SER A 158 -27.51 -11.28 -3.08
N ASP A 159 -26.87 -12.19 -2.34
CA ASP A 159 -27.36 -12.64 -1.04
C ASP A 159 -27.30 -11.52 0.01
N LEU A 160 -26.24 -10.70 0.00
CA LEU A 160 -26.16 -9.55 0.89
C LEU A 160 -27.30 -8.54 0.62
N LYS A 161 -27.60 -8.26 -0.65
CA LYS A 161 -28.73 -7.40 -1.03
C LYS A 161 -30.06 -7.92 -0.50
N GLU A 162 -30.29 -9.24 -0.60
CA GLU A 162 -31.50 -9.85 -0.06
C GLU A 162 -31.57 -9.77 1.48
N LEU A 163 -30.45 -10.00 2.19
CA LEU A 163 -30.38 -9.87 3.64
C LEU A 163 -30.61 -8.42 4.10
N MET A 164 -30.19 -7.44 3.30
CA MET A 164 -30.27 -6.03 3.63
C MET A 164 -31.52 -5.33 3.08
N LYS A 165 -32.44 -6.03 2.41
CA LYS A 165 -33.62 -5.43 1.75
C LYS A 165 -34.55 -4.62 2.66
N ASN A 166 -34.53 -4.92 3.98
CA ASN A 166 -35.35 -4.19 4.97
C ASN A 166 -34.66 -2.95 5.53
N TYR A 167 -33.43 -2.66 5.11
CA TYR A 167 -32.67 -1.48 5.48
C TYR A 167 -32.58 -0.52 4.30
N ASP A 168 -32.40 0.77 4.60
CA ASP A 168 -32.07 1.74 3.56
C ASP A 168 -30.62 1.49 3.10
N THR A 169 -30.44 1.27 1.79
CA THR A 169 -29.14 0.88 1.20
C THR A 169 -28.76 1.79 0.04
N LYS A 170 -27.45 1.97 -0.15
CA LYS A 170 -26.85 2.64 -1.32
C LYS A 170 -25.77 1.73 -1.92
N TYR A 171 -25.83 1.55 -3.24
CA TYR A 171 -24.95 0.66 -4.01
C TYR A 171 -23.88 1.44 -4.76
#